data_7ab3479fc69eb35869806516550c1408
#
_entry.id   7ab3479fc69eb35869806516550c1408
#
_cell.length_a   1.000
_cell.length_b   1.000
_cell.length_c   1.000
_cell.angle_alpha   90.00
_cell.angle_beta   90.00
_cell.angle_gamma   90.00
#
_symmetry.space_group_name_H-M   'P 1'
#
loop_
_entity.id
_entity.type
_entity.pdbx_description
1 polymer ?
#
loop_
_entity_poly.entity_id
_entity_poly.type
_entity_poly.pdbx_seq_one_letter_code
_entity_poly.pdbx_strand_id
1 'polypeptide(L)'
;MKARLGPAFPRVTDAARILILLPAIIVLFLGGCGKKKISKAELREVTSEIVTAAQKISGHRSEVTIRPELQPSKNGTPGKLAADNIYVSLSDASQAGAIAKALDEIARRHELSVRETTSDGIMRFDYVTGGIRTHTIHVVTPLTARSNIGVTPGRRDARLAIIIDDLGYDREAADSLLALGFPLTVSVLPHLPLSTEVAEEAYRRGDQVMLHLPMQSENATAKTEEVELRVGMNEQQVDSALAGMLETVPHAVGVNNHQGSRATADPALMAALMPELRRRGLFFVDSRTLASTVAYSTAKRLGVRAASRKVFLDDSENREAILQQLELAAHDAEREGFAIAIGHPRPDTIAVLALDLPRLASRGIRLVFVSDVVR
;
A
#
# COMPACT_ATOMS: atom_id res chain seq x y z
N MET A 1 -67.33 2.32 27.23
CA MET A 1 -68.11 1.08 27.35
C MET A 1 -67.19 -0.09 27.40
N LYS A 2 -67.16 -0.72 28.58
CA LYS A 2 -67.14 -2.14 28.96
C LYS A 2 -66.14 -3.01 28.17
N ALA A 3 -65.00 -3.46 28.76
CA ALA A 3 -64.90 -4.60 29.75
C ALA A 3 -64.97 -5.97 29.02
N ARG A 4 -64.04 -6.89 29.13
CA ARG A 4 -63.71 -7.81 30.19
C ARG A 4 -62.68 -8.86 29.69
N LEU A 5 -61.60 -9.09 30.40
CA LEU A 5 -61.35 -10.23 31.28
C LEU A 5 -61.01 -11.56 30.62
N GLY A 6 -59.84 -12.03 30.98
CA GLY A 6 -59.16 -13.28 30.77
C GLY A 6 -59.90 -14.57 31.22
N PRO A 7 -59.29 -15.72 31.31
CA PRO A 7 -58.47 -16.16 32.47
C PRO A 7 -57.29 -17.09 32.14
N ALA A 8 -56.28 -17.16 32.95
CA ALA A 8 -56.03 -18.05 34.11
C ALA A 8 -55.20 -19.32 33.82
N PHE A 9 -54.13 -19.43 34.58
CA PHE A 9 -53.23 -20.59 34.77
C PHE A 9 -53.92 -21.88 35.21
N PRO A 10 -53.21 -23.00 35.13
CA PRO A 10 -52.95 -23.69 36.37
C PRO A 10 -51.47 -24.08 36.65
N ARG A 11 -51.13 -24.03 37.91
CA ARG A 11 -50.03 -24.68 38.62
C ARG A 11 -50.29 -26.18 38.75
N VAL A 12 -49.19 -26.90 39.05
CA VAL A 12 -49.11 -28.09 39.95
C VAL A 12 -47.93 -28.96 39.52
N THR A 13 -47.02 -29.44 40.21
CA THR A 13 -46.53 -29.68 41.57
C THR A 13 -45.31 -30.60 41.48
N ASP A 14 -44.37 -30.34 42.37
CA ASP A 14 -43.56 -31.28 43.20
C ASP A 14 -43.04 -32.63 42.70
N ALA A 15 -41.79 -32.76 42.97
CA ALA A 15 -41.08 -33.81 43.70
C ALA A 15 -39.91 -34.46 42.95
N ALA A 16 -38.70 -34.29 43.37
CA ALA A 16 -37.93 -35.19 44.21
C ALA A 16 -36.46 -34.72 44.29
N ARG A 17 -36.05 -34.41 45.50
CA ARG A 17 -34.66 -34.18 45.91
C ARG A 17 -33.92 -35.53 45.87
N ILE A 18 -32.82 -35.59 45.14
CA ILE A 18 -31.72 -36.51 45.42
C ILE A 18 -30.47 -35.72 45.63
N LEU A 19 -30.06 -35.63 46.88
CA LEU A 19 -28.84 -35.05 47.37
C LEU A 19 -27.70 -36.07 47.20
N ILE A 20 -26.79 -35.85 46.23
CA ILE A 20 -25.52 -36.60 46.19
C ILE A 20 -24.42 -35.64 46.56
N LEU A 21 -23.96 -35.79 47.82
CA LEU A 21 -22.72 -35.18 48.31
C LEU A 21 -21.52 -35.89 47.63
N LEU A 22 -20.77 -35.17 46.84
CA LEU A 22 -19.41 -35.53 46.43
C LEU A 22 -18.44 -34.50 47.02
N PRO A 23 -17.29 -34.94 47.57
CA PRO A 23 -16.41 -34.05 48.30
C PRO A 23 -15.67 -33.08 47.35
N ALA A 24 -15.70 -31.81 47.72
CA ALA A 24 -14.90 -30.78 47.09
C ALA A 24 -13.42 -31.03 47.39
N ILE A 25 -12.69 -31.52 46.39
CA ILE A 25 -11.23 -31.43 46.38
C ILE A 25 -10.89 -30.01 45.90
N ILE A 26 -10.64 -29.14 46.86
CA ILE A 26 -10.03 -27.84 46.61
C ILE A 26 -8.56 -28.09 46.27
N VAL A 27 -8.22 -28.19 45.00
CA VAL A 27 -6.85 -28.07 44.53
C VAL A 27 -6.57 -26.58 44.40
N LEU A 28 -5.95 -26.03 45.45
CA LEU A 28 -5.33 -24.69 45.38
C LEU A 28 -4.17 -24.73 44.37
N PHE A 29 -4.45 -24.43 43.10
CA PHE A 29 -3.41 -24.03 42.16
C PHE A 29 -3.01 -22.59 42.51
N LEU A 30 -2.04 -22.46 43.42
CA LEU A 30 -1.20 -21.26 43.50
C LEU A 30 -0.25 -21.25 42.29
N GLY A 31 -0.80 -21.05 41.12
CA GLY A 31 -0.04 -20.74 39.90
C GLY A 31 0.03 -19.24 39.78
N GLY A 32 1.14 -18.66 40.23
CA GLY A 32 1.46 -17.27 39.95
C GLY A 32 1.45 -17.03 38.45
N CYS A 33 0.46 -16.31 37.96
CA CYS A 33 0.38 -15.83 36.57
C CYS A 33 1.43 -14.71 36.40
N GLY A 34 2.72 -15.07 36.45
CA GLY A 34 3.80 -14.20 36.02
C GLY A 34 3.70 -14.05 34.51
N LYS A 35 3.27 -12.87 34.04
CA LYS A 35 3.31 -12.55 32.62
C LYS A 35 4.76 -12.73 32.15
N LYS A 36 5.03 -13.78 31.38
CA LYS A 36 6.36 -14.02 30.80
C LYS A 36 6.73 -12.78 29.95
N LYS A 37 7.77 -12.07 30.37
CA LYS A 37 8.32 -10.95 29.61
C LYS A 37 9.35 -11.51 28.63
N ILE A 38 9.07 -11.41 27.35
CA ILE A 38 10.05 -11.76 26.32
C ILE A 38 11.22 -10.76 26.35
N SER A 39 12.43 -11.22 26.29
CA SER A 39 13.64 -10.39 26.25
C SER A 39 13.89 -9.83 24.86
N LYS A 40 14.69 -8.75 24.77
CA LYS A 40 15.11 -8.22 23.46
C LYS A 40 15.96 -9.21 22.66
N ALA A 41 16.69 -10.09 23.33
CA ALA A 41 17.49 -11.11 22.68
C ALA A 41 16.57 -12.18 22.04
N GLU A 42 15.58 -12.67 22.78
CA GLU A 42 14.57 -13.60 22.25
C GLU A 42 13.77 -12.99 21.07
N LEU A 43 13.39 -11.70 21.14
CA LEU A 43 12.73 -11.04 20.01
C LEU A 43 13.58 -11.10 18.73
N ARG A 44 14.88 -10.78 18.84
CA ARG A 44 15.81 -10.84 17.70
C ARG A 44 16.02 -12.26 17.18
N GLU A 45 16.06 -13.23 18.08
CA GLU A 45 16.16 -14.64 17.72
C GLU A 45 14.94 -15.11 16.92
N VAL A 46 13.73 -14.79 17.40
CA VAL A 46 12.48 -15.09 16.69
C VAL A 46 12.45 -14.43 15.31
N THR A 47 12.81 -13.13 15.23
CA THR A 47 12.91 -12.41 13.96
C THR A 47 13.89 -13.11 13.00
N SER A 48 15.08 -13.48 13.48
CA SER A 48 16.10 -14.15 12.68
C SER A 48 15.67 -15.52 12.17
N GLU A 49 14.96 -16.30 13.00
CA GLU A 49 14.40 -17.59 12.61
C GLU A 49 13.32 -17.47 11.53
N ILE A 50 12.43 -16.47 11.66
CA ILE A 50 11.40 -16.17 10.65
C ILE A 50 12.07 -15.86 9.30
N VAL A 51 13.06 -14.97 9.29
CA VAL A 51 13.81 -14.60 8.08
C VAL A 51 14.49 -15.83 7.45
N THR A 52 15.18 -16.61 8.27
CA THR A 52 15.87 -17.81 7.81
C THR A 52 14.90 -18.84 7.22
N ALA A 53 13.78 -19.07 7.87
CA ALA A 53 12.74 -19.98 7.38
C ALA A 53 12.15 -19.50 6.05
N ALA A 54 11.84 -18.22 5.95
CA ALA A 54 11.32 -17.61 4.73
C ALA A 54 12.32 -17.76 3.57
N GLN A 55 13.59 -17.41 3.77
CA GLN A 55 14.65 -17.54 2.76
C GLN A 55 14.88 -18.98 2.33
N LYS A 56 14.85 -19.92 3.27
CA LYS A 56 15.04 -21.35 2.98
C LYS A 56 13.91 -21.95 2.14
N ILE A 57 12.67 -21.55 2.41
CA ILE A 57 11.47 -22.11 1.74
C ILE A 57 11.29 -21.50 0.34
N SER A 58 11.52 -20.20 0.23
CA SER A 58 11.25 -19.46 -1.01
C SER A 58 12.49 -19.31 -1.91
N GLY A 59 13.66 -19.73 -1.43
CA GLY A 59 14.93 -19.53 -2.14
C GLY A 59 15.32 -18.05 -2.21
N HIS A 60 16.40 -17.74 -2.94
CA HIS A 60 16.91 -16.36 -3.07
C HIS A 60 16.00 -15.39 -3.85
N ARG A 61 14.79 -15.82 -4.21
CA ARG A 61 13.80 -15.01 -4.96
C ARG A 61 12.69 -14.41 -4.09
N SER A 62 12.67 -14.71 -2.80
CA SER A 62 11.72 -14.05 -1.90
C SER A 62 12.39 -12.95 -1.13
N GLU A 63 11.67 -11.90 -0.96
CA GLU A 63 12.12 -10.76 -0.18
C GLU A 63 11.51 -10.82 1.23
N VAL A 64 12.36 -10.61 2.23
CA VAL A 64 11.94 -10.50 3.63
C VAL A 64 12.32 -9.11 4.11
N THR A 65 11.32 -8.28 4.37
CA THR A 65 11.50 -6.93 4.94
C THR A 65 11.09 -6.93 6.41
N ILE A 66 11.95 -6.41 7.28
CA ILE A 66 11.70 -6.30 8.72
C ILE A 66 11.51 -4.83 9.06
N ARG A 67 10.47 -4.51 9.82
CA ARG A 67 10.19 -3.16 10.30
C ARG A 67 9.87 -3.17 11.79
N PRO A 68 10.61 -2.43 12.61
CA PRO A 68 10.25 -2.24 13.99
C PRO A 68 9.01 -1.33 14.10
N GLU A 69 7.98 -1.78 14.79
CA GLU A 69 6.84 -0.94 15.15
C GLU A 69 7.20 -0.07 16.37
N LEU A 70 7.23 1.24 16.19
CA LEU A 70 7.41 2.19 17.29
C LEU A 70 6.05 2.59 17.86
N GLN A 71 5.85 2.38 19.18
CA GLN A 71 4.67 2.93 19.83
C GLN A 71 4.76 4.46 19.85
N PRO A 72 3.68 5.19 19.48
CA PRO A 72 3.66 6.64 19.58
C PRO A 72 3.89 7.05 21.02
N SER A 73 4.91 7.87 21.26
CA SER A 73 5.19 8.43 22.57
C SER A 73 4.26 9.61 22.84
N LYS A 74 3.69 9.65 24.06
CA LYS A 74 2.84 10.78 24.49
C LYS A 74 3.62 12.07 24.79
N ASN A 75 4.97 12.04 24.83
CA ASN A 75 5.81 13.15 25.29
C ASN A 75 7.07 13.40 24.43
N GLY A 76 7.07 13.12 23.12
CA GLY A 76 8.20 13.49 22.25
C GLY A 76 9.52 12.71 22.49
N THR A 77 9.54 11.71 23.36
CA THR A 77 10.65 10.78 23.51
C THR A 77 10.52 9.62 22.52
N PRO A 78 11.63 9.02 22.00
CA PRO A 78 11.54 7.89 21.11
C PRO A 78 10.64 6.79 21.69
N GLY A 79 9.65 6.36 20.91
CA GLY A 79 8.71 5.33 21.32
C GLY A 79 9.40 4.02 21.67
N LYS A 80 8.79 3.25 22.59
CA LYS A 80 9.29 1.91 22.94
C LYS A 80 8.98 0.95 21.80
N LEU A 81 9.95 0.14 21.39
CA LEU A 81 9.73 -0.92 20.39
C LEU A 81 8.52 -1.77 20.84
N ALA A 82 7.48 -1.80 20.00
CA ALA A 82 6.24 -2.50 20.32
C ALA A 82 6.19 -3.89 19.71
N ALA A 83 6.57 -4.01 18.44
CA ALA A 83 6.58 -5.26 17.69
C ALA A 83 7.47 -5.11 16.44
N ASP A 84 7.94 -6.24 15.89
CA ASP A 84 8.52 -6.26 14.55
C ASP A 84 7.43 -6.60 13.53
N ASN A 85 7.29 -5.79 12.49
CA ASN A 85 6.50 -6.13 11.31
C ASN A 85 7.42 -6.78 10.28
N ILE A 86 7.10 -8.01 9.88
CA ILE A 86 7.89 -8.80 8.93
C ILE A 86 7.03 -9.06 7.71
N TYR A 87 7.52 -8.67 6.56
CA TYR A 87 6.86 -8.90 5.27
C TYR A 87 7.65 -9.97 4.51
N VAL A 88 6.98 -11.05 4.14
CA VAL A 88 7.53 -12.15 3.36
C VAL A 88 6.79 -12.20 2.04
N SER A 89 7.44 -11.78 0.97
CA SER A 89 6.89 -11.90 -0.40
C SER A 89 7.36 -13.23 -1.00
N LEU A 90 6.42 -14.12 -1.30
CA LEU A 90 6.72 -15.41 -1.92
C LEU A 90 6.77 -15.27 -3.44
N SER A 91 7.68 -15.97 -4.08
CA SER A 91 7.73 -16.06 -5.55
C SER A 91 6.76 -17.09 -6.14
N ASP A 92 6.22 -17.97 -5.30
CA ASP A 92 5.29 -19.06 -5.69
C ASP A 92 4.26 -19.29 -4.58
N ALA A 93 2.97 -19.24 -4.96
CA ALA A 93 1.86 -19.45 -4.04
C ALA A 93 1.86 -20.85 -3.40
N SER A 94 2.44 -21.87 -4.07
CA SER A 94 2.56 -23.23 -3.51
C SER A 94 3.43 -23.30 -2.25
N GLN A 95 4.26 -22.29 -2.01
CA GLN A 95 5.14 -22.20 -0.83
C GLN A 95 4.40 -21.72 0.43
N ALA A 96 3.20 -21.17 0.29
CA ALA A 96 2.43 -20.57 1.37
C ALA A 96 2.19 -21.52 2.55
N GLY A 97 1.80 -22.76 2.27
CA GLY A 97 1.57 -23.77 3.31
C GLY A 97 2.86 -24.16 4.06
N ALA A 98 3.99 -24.20 3.37
CA ALA A 98 5.28 -24.51 4.00
C ALA A 98 5.74 -23.36 4.91
N ILE A 99 5.54 -22.10 4.50
CA ILE A 99 5.81 -20.93 5.33
C ILE A 99 4.91 -20.91 6.57
N ALA A 100 3.59 -21.10 6.41
CA ALA A 100 2.65 -21.13 7.53
C ALA A 100 3.08 -22.16 8.58
N LYS A 101 3.40 -23.38 8.14
CA LYS A 101 3.89 -24.45 9.03
C LYS A 101 5.17 -24.07 9.75
N ALA A 102 6.13 -23.45 9.04
CA ALA A 102 7.40 -23.02 9.66
C ALA A 102 7.16 -21.92 10.71
N LEU A 103 6.26 -20.97 10.44
CA LEU A 103 5.89 -19.91 11.38
C LEU A 103 5.24 -20.50 12.63
N ASP A 104 4.33 -21.47 12.51
CA ASP A 104 3.73 -22.17 13.64
C ASP A 104 4.78 -22.94 14.47
N GLU A 105 5.77 -23.54 13.84
CA GLU A 105 6.87 -24.24 14.53
C GLU A 105 7.77 -23.30 15.30
N ILE A 106 8.07 -22.11 14.74
CA ILE A 106 8.84 -21.05 15.41
C ILE A 106 8.06 -20.56 16.65
N ALA A 107 6.78 -20.22 16.47
CA ALA A 107 5.94 -19.75 17.57
C ALA A 107 5.88 -20.77 18.72
N ARG A 108 5.72 -22.05 18.42
CA ARG A 108 5.69 -23.12 19.43
C ARG A 108 7.01 -23.27 20.19
N ARG A 109 8.16 -23.14 19.52
CA ARG A 109 9.48 -23.21 20.17
C ARG A 109 9.70 -22.08 21.17
N HIS A 110 9.19 -20.89 20.85
CA HIS A 110 9.33 -19.71 21.69
C HIS A 110 8.12 -19.48 22.62
N GLU A 111 7.22 -20.45 22.73
CA GLU A 111 6.00 -20.37 23.57
C GLU A 111 5.14 -19.13 23.28
N LEU A 112 5.05 -18.75 21.99
CA LEU A 112 4.24 -17.62 21.52
C LEU A 112 2.86 -18.14 21.09
N SER A 113 1.82 -17.41 21.45
CA SER A 113 0.49 -17.62 20.89
C SER A 113 0.40 -17.03 19.50
N VAL A 114 -0.21 -17.73 18.56
CA VAL A 114 -0.40 -17.26 17.18
C VAL A 114 -1.86 -16.94 16.96
N ARG A 115 -2.12 -15.79 16.35
CA ARG A 115 -3.39 -15.48 15.72
C ARG A 115 -3.16 -15.39 14.22
N GLU A 116 -3.69 -16.36 13.49
CA GLU A 116 -3.66 -16.36 12.04
C GLU A 116 -4.95 -15.74 11.49
N THR A 117 -4.79 -14.88 10.48
CA THR A 117 -5.88 -14.36 9.66
C THR A 117 -5.45 -14.46 8.21
N THR A 118 -6.28 -15.05 7.38
CA THR A 118 -6.06 -15.09 5.93
C THR A 118 -7.13 -14.25 5.27
N SER A 119 -6.71 -13.26 4.51
CA SER A 119 -7.59 -12.44 3.68
C SER A 119 -6.91 -12.22 2.35
N ASP A 120 -7.61 -12.59 1.28
CA ASP A 120 -7.29 -12.23 -0.11
C ASP A 120 -5.83 -12.48 -0.57
N GLY A 121 -5.27 -13.62 -0.20
CA GLY A 121 -3.91 -14.02 -0.61
C GLY A 121 -2.81 -13.50 0.31
N ILE A 122 -3.16 -12.77 1.37
CA ILE A 122 -2.24 -12.39 2.44
C ILE A 122 -2.55 -13.20 3.67
N MET A 123 -1.58 -13.98 4.15
CA MET A 123 -1.66 -14.60 5.47
C MET A 123 -0.95 -13.68 6.47
N ARG A 124 -1.63 -13.36 7.53
CA ARG A 124 -1.10 -12.56 8.63
C ARG A 124 -1.01 -13.42 9.89
N PHE A 125 0.16 -13.42 10.51
CA PHE A 125 0.42 -14.09 11.77
C PHE A 125 0.81 -13.05 12.82
N ASP A 126 -0.01 -12.88 13.85
CA ASP A 126 0.32 -12.07 15.01
C ASP A 126 0.85 -12.98 16.13
N TYR A 127 2.11 -12.81 16.50
CA TYR A 127 2.71 -13.50 17.64
C TYR A 127 2.50 -12.70 18.91
N VAL A 128 1.99 -13.37 19.94
CA VAL A 128 1.60 -12.73 21.20
C VAL A 128 2.16 -13.52 22.38
N THR A 129 2.74 -12.82 23.37
CA THR A 129 3.11 -13.38 24.67
C THR A 129 2.70 -12.42 25.78
N GLY A 130 2.12 -12.97 26.86
CA GLY A 130 1.64 -12.17 27.99
C GLY A 130 0.62 -11.09 27.62
N GLY A 131 -0.11 -11.25 26.50
CA GLY A 131 -1.06 -10.27 25.98
C GLY A 131 -0.40 -9.14 25.18
N ILE A 132 0.92 -9.19 24.92
CA ILE A 132 1.66 -8.22 24.14
C ILE A 132 1.99 -8.84 22.79
N ARG A 133 1.66 -8.14 21.69
CA ARG A 133 2.07 -8.51 20.34
C ARG A 133 3.56 -8.24 20.17
N THR A 134 4.31 -9.25 19.75
CA THR A 134 5.77 -9.20 19.57
C THR A 134 6.18 -9.10 18.12
N HIS A 135 5.43 -9.76 17.23
CA HIS A 135 5.66 -9.76 15.78
C HIS A 135 4.32 -9.75 15.06
N THR A 136 4.30 -9.08 13.92
CA THR A 136 3.26 -9.23 12.90
C THR A 136 3.93 -9.68 11.62
N ILE A 137 3.61 -10.86 11.13
CA ILE A 137 4.20 -11.43 9.93
C ILE A 137 3.14 -11.40 8.82
N HIS A 138 3.44 -10.75 7.73
CA HIS A 138 2.62 -10.70 6.53
C HIS A 138 3.26 -11.59 5.47
N VAL A 139 2.60 -12.67 5.09
CA VAL A 139 3.04 -13.54 4.00
C VAL A 139 2.19 -13.22 2.78
N VAL A 140 2.82 -12.60 1.80
CA VAL A 140 2.20 -12.20 0.54
C VAL A 140 2.51 -13.27 -0.50
N THR A 141 1.49 -13.94 -1.00
CA THR A 141 1.64 -14.88 -2.11
C THR A 141 1.50 -14.15 -3.43
N PRO A 142 2.36 -14.42 -4.44
CA PRO A 142 2.09 -13.94 -5.77
C PRO A 142 0.73 -14.50 -6.19
N LEU A 143 -0.16 -13.63 -6.59
CA LEU A 143 -1.36 -14.06 -7.30
C LEU A 143 -0.85 -14.79 -8.54
N THR A 144 -1.00 -16.11 -8.57
CA THR A 144 -0.63 -16.89 -9.72
C THR A 144 -1.45 -16.35 -10.89
N ALA A 145 -0.81 -15.60 -11.77
CA ALA A 145 -1.35 -15.17 -13.04
C ALA A 145 -1.62 -16.37 -13.97
N ARG A 146 -2.06 -17.51 -13.42
CA ARG A 146 -2.44 -18.73 -14.13
C ARG A 146 -3.46 -19.54 -13.33
N SER A 147 -4.51 -18.91 -12.88
CA SER A 147 -5.78 -19.59 -12.94
C SER A 147 -6.36 -19.24 -14.31
N ASN A 148 -6.44 -20.19 -15.21
CA ASN A 148 -7.39 -20.17 -16.30
C ASN A 148 -8.80 -20.13 -15.70
N ILE A 149 -9.14 -19.03 -15.04
CA ILE A 149 -10.54 -18.68 -14.84
C ILE A 149 -10.99 -18.32 -16.23
N GLY A 150 -11.83 -19.19 -16.78
CA GLY A 150 -12.35 -19.04 -18.13
C GLY A 150 -12.73 -17.59 -18.35
N VAL A 151 -11.99 -16.92 -19.22
CA VAL A 151 -12.34 -15.58 -19.70
C VAL A 151 -13.71 -15.74 -20.31
N THR A 152 -14.73 -15.26 -19.61
CA THR A 152 -16.07 -15.17 -20.19
C THR A 152 -15.93 -14.30 -21.43
N PRO A 153 -16.22 -14.79 -22.63
CA PRO A 153 -16.07 -14.00 -23.85
C PRO A 153 -16.98 -12.78 -23.72
N GLY A 154 -16.39 -11.57 -23.58
CA GLY A 154 -17.14 -10.31 -23.50
C GLY A 154 -16.65 -9.33 -22.42
N ARG A 155 -15.84 -9.74 -21.44
CA ARG A 155 -15.29 -8.80 -20.46
C ARG A 155 -14.06 -8.11 -21.06
N ARG A 156 -14.11 -6.78 -21.18
CA ARG A 156 -12.97 -5.98 -21.64
C ARG A 156 -11.81 -6.20 -20.66
N ASP A 157 -10.57 -6.24 -21.17
CA ASP A 157 -9.34 -6.31 -20.38
C ASP A 157 -9.23 -5.03 -19.51
N ALA A 158 -9.74 -5.12 -18.28
CA ALA A 158 -9.78 -4.00 -17.35
C ALA A 158 -8.41 -3.81 -16.72
N ARG A 159 -7.72 -2.71 -17.06
CA ARG A 159 -6.38 -2.38 -16.58
C ARG A 159 -6.43 -1.20 -15.61
N LEU A 160 -5.86 -1.36 -14.44
CA LEU A 160 -5.72 -0.30 -13.45
C LEU A 160 -4.25 0.00 -13.24
N ALA A 161 -3.85 1.23 -13.55
CA ALA A 161 -2.53 1.76 -13.22
C ALA A 161 -2.63 2.66 -11.98
N ILE A 162 -1.75 2.45 -11.02
CA ILE A 162 -1.70 3.25 -9.78
C ILE A 162 -0.36 3.94 -9.74
N ILE A 163 -0.40 5.26 -9.57
CA ILE A 163 0.76 6.12 -9.35
C ILE A 163 0.73 6.56 -7.89
N ILE A 164 1.88 6.47 -7.23
CA ILE A 164 2.05 7.02 -5.88
C ILE A 164 3.04 8.18 -5.97
N ASP A 165 2.51 9.37 -5.70
CA ASP A 165 3.23 10.64 -5.76
C ASP A 165 3.99 10.96 -4.46
N ASP A 166 4.73 12.06 -4.45
CA ASP A 166 5.43 12.65 -3.29
C ASP A 166 6.47 11.74 -2.61
N LEU A 167 7.05 10.79 -3.35
CA LEU A 167 8.14 9.97 -2.82
C LEU A 167 9.48 10.73 -2.83
N GLY A 168 10.41 10.33 -1.96
CA GLY A 168 11.75 10.91 -1.85
C GLY A 168 12.06 11.56 -0.51
N TYR A 169 11.11 11.61 0.43
CA TYR A 169 11.29 12.23 1.73
C TYR A 169 11.22 11.23 2.89
N ASP A 170 10.26 10.28 2.85
CA ASP A 170 9.99 9.32 3.91
C ASP A 170 10.42 7.91 3.47
N ARG A 171 11.49 7.41 4.12
CA ARG A 171 12.03 6.08 3.83
C ARG A 171 11.06 4.96 4.23
N GLU A 172 10.41 5.10 5.38
CA GLU A 172 9.51 4.06 5.90
C GLU A 172 8.27 3.92 5.00
N ALA A 173 7.72 5.05 4.57
CA ALA A 173 6.60 5.07 3.64
C ALA A 173 6.97 4.45 2.28
N ALA A 174 8.14 4.82 1.72
CA ALA A 174 8.64 4.26 0.47
C ALA A 174 8.82 2.73 0.56
N ASP A 175 9.51 2.25 1.61
CA ASP A 175 9.71 0.82 1.83
C ASP A 175 8.39 0.06 1.99
N SER A 176 7.40 0.68 2.69
CA SER A 176 6.08 0.11 2.89
C SER A 176 5.33 -0.09 1.59
N LEU A 177 5.41 0.90 0.72
CA LEU A 177 4.81 0.87 -0.59
C LEU A 177 5.47 -0.18 -1.49
N LEU A 178 6.79 -0.14 -1.61
CA LEU A 178 7.56 -1.05 -2.45
C LEU A 178 7.46 -2.52 -2.01
N ALA A 179 7.09 -2.78 -0.75
CA ALA A 179 6.86 -4.12 -0.24
C ALA A 179 5.48 -4.70 -0.62
N LEU A 180 4.59 -3.95 -1.26
CA LEU A 180 3.27 -4.44 -1.65
C LEU A 180 3.33 -5.54 -2.72
N GLY A 181 4.38 -5.55 -3.56
CA GLY A 181 4.61 -6.58 -4.58
C GLY A 181 3.63 -6.57 -5.75
N PHE A 182 2.94 -5.45 -5.96
CA PHE A 182 2.09 -5.21 -7.12
C PHE A 182 2.77 -4.25 -8.10
N PRO A 183 2.46 -4.30 -9.40
CA PRO A 183 2.97 -3.31 -10.35
C PRO A 183 2.48 -1.92 -9.98
N LEU A 184 3.35 -1.13 -9.33
CA LEU A 184 3.08 0.26 -8.98
C LEU A 184 4.00 1.17 -9.78
N THR A 185 3.51 2.36 -10.07
CA THR A 185 4.33 3.43 -10.62
C THR A 185 4.63 4.42 -9.51
N VAL A 186 5.88 4.55 -9.15
CA VAL A 186 6.33 5.48 -8.10
C VAL A 186 6.78 6.78 -8.73
N SER A 187 6.25 7.88 -8.26
CA SER A 187 6.55 9.22 -8.73
C SER A 187 7.32 9.97 -7.66
N VAL A 188 8.58 10.27 -7.96
CA VAL A 188 9.57 10.75 -7.00
C VAL A 188 9.81 12.24 -7.20
N LEU A 189 9.68 13.02 -6.13
CA LEU A 189 10.06 14.42 -6.09
C LEU A 189 11.58 14.56 -6.25
N PRO A 190 12.06 15.47 -7.09
CA PRO A 190 13.49 15.70 -7.26
C PRO A 190 14.09 16.46 -6.07
N HIS A 191 15.42 16.41 -5.96
CA HIS A 191 16.23 17.19 -5.00
C HIS A 191 15.90 16.96 -3.52
N LEU A 192 15.14 15.93 -3.18
CA LEU A 192 14.91 15.53 -1.80
C LEU A 192 16.03 14.58 -1.31
N PRO A 193 16.22 14.46 0.02
CA PRO A 193 17.32 13.67 0.57
C PRO A 193 17.35 12.21 0.12
N LEU A 194 16.19 11.62 -0.20
CA LEU A 194 16.04 10.21 -0.57
C LEU A 194 15.61 10.01 -2.02
N SER A 195 15.52 11.06 -2.84
CA SER A 195 15.02 10.96 -4.22
C SER A 195 15.74 9.89 -5.03
N THR A 196 17.07 9.97 -5.09
CA THR A 196 17.89 9.00 -5.84
C THR A 196 17.80 7.60 -5.26
N GLU A 197 17.86 7.49 -3.93
CA GLU A 197 17.82 6.19 -3.25
C GLU A 197 16.49 5.46 -3.45
N VAL A 198 15.37 6.19 -3.36
CA VAL A 198 14.03 5.62 -3.58
C VAL A 198 13.84 5.22 -5.06
N ALA A 199 14.30 6.05 -6.00
CA ALA A 199 14.22 5.75 -7.43
C ALA A 199 15.03 4.49 -7.80
N GLU A 200 16.26 4.37 -7.30
CA GLU A 200 17.12 3.20 -7.48
C GLU A 200 16.50 1.94 -6.88
N GLU A 201 15.95 2.05 -5.66
CA GLU A 201 15.32 0.91 -4.97
C GLU A 201 14.06 0.44 -5.72
N ALA A 202 13.20 1.35 -6.14
CA ALA A 202 12.01 1.04 -6.92
C ALA A 202 12.39 0.32 -8.23
N TYR A 203 13.37 0.85 -8.96
CA TYR A 203 13.85 0.21 -10.19
C TYR A 203 14.40 -1.19 -9.95
N ARG A 204 15.23 -1.39 -8.91
CA ARG A 204 15.76 -2.72 -8.56
C ARG A 204 14.67 -3.74 -8.20
N ARG A 205 13.56 -3.28 -7.64
CA ARG A 205 12.40 -4.13 -7.31
C ARG A 205 11.49 -4.42 -8.49
N GLY A 206 11.74 -3.76 -9.63
CA GLY A 206 10.94 -3.91 -10.84
C GLY A 206 9.71 -2.99 -10.87
N ASP A 207 9.63 -2.01 -9.98
CA ASP A 207 8.62 -0.96 -10.02
C ASP A 207 8.99 0.10 -11.06
N GLN A 208 7.97 0.79 -11.58
CA GLN A 208 8.18 1.83 -12.57
C GLN A 208 8.42 3.17 -11.88
N VAL A 209 9.46 3.90 -12.33
CA VAL A 209 9.82 5.21 -11.78
C VAL A 209 9.36 6.33 -12.71
N MET A 210 8.77 7.38 -12.12
CA MET A 210 8.46 8.65 -12.77
C MET A 210 9.10 9.81 -12.01
N LEU A 211 9.37 10.90 -12.71
CA LEU A 211 9.69 12.19 -12.09
C LEU A 211 8.39 12.88 -11.68
N HIS A 212 8.20 13.13 -10.39
CA HIS A 212 7.15 14.02 -9.90
C HIS A 212 7.62 15.47 -10.04
N LEU A 213 7.24 16.10 -11.17
CA LEU A 213 7.79 17.35 -11.64
C LEU A 213 7.18 18.54 -10.91
N PRO A 214 7.95 19.28 -10.08
CA PRO A 214 7.45 20.47 -9.41
C PRO A 214 7.08 21.55 -10.40
N MET A 215 5.87 22.08 -10.29
CA MET A 215 5.30 23.06 -11.19
C MET A 215 4.51 24.12 -10.43
N GLN A 216 4.58 25.36 -10.89
CA GLN A 216 3.98 26.51 -10.23
C GLN A 216 2.48 26.35 -9.96
N SER A 217 2.08 26.53 -8.69
CA SER A 217 0.69 26.57 -8.24
C SER A 217 0.08 27.97 -8.40
N GLU A 218 -1.24 28.04 -8.55
CA GLU A 218 -2.01 29.29 -8.39
C GLU A 218 -2.11 29.73 -6.92
N ASN A 219 -2.03 28.76 -6.00
CA ASN A 219 -2.07 29.06 -4.59
C ASN A 219 -0.76 29.66 -4.10
N ALA A 220 -0.76 30.96 -3.80
CA ALA A 220 0.42 31.68 -3.33
C ALA A 220 0.95 31.20 -1.96
N THR A 221 0.15 30.45 -1.19
CA THR A 221 0.54 29.88 0.08
C THR A 221 1.00 28.41 -0.02
N ALA A 222 0.94 27.83 -1.23
CA ALA A 222 1.46 26.48 -1.45
C ALA A 222 2.99 26.48 -1.19
N LYS A 223 3.48 25.40 -0.59
CA LYS A 223 4.92 25.22 -0.45
C LYS A 223 5.55 25.22 -1.84
N THR A 224 6.50 26.09 -2.04
CA THR A 224 7.28 26.18 -3.27
C THR A 224 8.49 25.27 -3.14
N GLU A 225 8.71 24.40 -4.13
CA GLU A 225 9.95 23.63 -4.20
C GLU A 225 11.10 24.53 -4.64
N GLU A 226 12.34 24.18 -4.25
CA GLU A 226 13.54 25.01 -4.56
C GLU A 226 13.68 25.20 -6.06
N VAL A 227 13.41 24.16 -6.84
CA VAL A 227 13.38 24.21 -8.31
C VAL A 227 12.01 23.71 -8.77
N GLU A 228 11.27 24.58 -9.48
CA GLU A 228 9.98 24.24 -10.10
C GLU A 228 9.84 24.92 -11.47
N LEU A 229 9.04 24.37 -12.36
CA LEU A 229 8.71 25.01 -13.63
C LEU A 229 7.69 26.12 -13.40
N ARG A 230 8.00 27.32 -13.89
CA ARG A 230 7.20 28.54 -13.70
C ARG A 230 6.76 29.13 -15.02
N VAL A 231 5.59 29.73 -15.02
CA VAL A 231 5.08 30.53 -16.14
C VAL A 231 6.11 31.63 -16.51
N GLY A 232 6.37 31.75 -17.79
CA GLY A 232 7.37 32.70 -18.34
C GLY A 232 8.77 32.11 -18.55
N MET A 233 9.04 30.88 -18.14
CA MET A 233 10.28 30.19 -18.50
C MET A 233 10.33 29.92 -20.00
N ASN A 234 11.49 30.17 -20.61
CA ASN A 234 11.78 29.80 -21.99
C ASN A 234 12.23 28.34 -22.11
N GLU A 235 12.36 27.84 -23.35
CA GLU A 235 12.74 26.44 -23.62
C GLU A 235 14.06 26.04 -22.96
N GLN A 236 15.08 26.90 -23.00
CA GLN A 236 16.39 26.64 -22.40
C GLN A 236 16.32 26.53 -20.86
N GLN A 237 15.51 27.37 -20.23
CA GLN A 237 15.30 27.33 -18.78
C GLN A 237 14.52 26.05 -18.37
N VAL A 238 13.52 25.67 -19.16
CA VAL A 238 12.76 24.42 -18.94
C VAL A 238 13.68 23.21 -19.12
N ASP A 239 14.50 23.18 -20.19
CA ASP A 239 15.43 22.05 -20.42
C ASP A 239 16.46 21.93 -19.30
N SER A 240 17.05 23.03 -18.86
CA SER A 240 18.04 23.04 -17.78
C SER A 240 17.42 22.56 -16.45
N ALA A 241 16.24 23.05 -16.10
CA ALA A 241 15.53 22.64 -14.88
C ALA A 241 15.17 21.16 -14.92
N LEU A 242 14.59 20.70 -16.04
CA LEU A 242 14.22 19.30 -16.22
C LEU A 242 15.44 18.38 -16.16
N ALA A 243 16.56 18.77 -16.77
CA ALA A 243 17.79 17.99 -16.73
C ALA A 243 18.29 17.80 -15.30
N GLY A 244 18.40 18.89 -14.52
CA GLY A 244 18.83 18.80 -13.12
C GLY A 244 17.90 17.98 -12.23
N MET A 245 16.60 18.05 -12.46
CA MET A 245 15.63 17.23 -11.73
C MET A 245 15.78 15.73 -12.05
N LEU A 246 15.96 15.38 -13.33
CA LEU A 246 16.15 14.00 -13.79
C LEU A 246 17.45 13.37 -13.27
N GLU A 247 18.50 14.16 -13.02
CA GLU A 247 19.75 13.65 -12.41
C GLU A 247 19.51 13.07 -11.01
N THR A 248 18.53 13.60 -10.28
CA THR A 248 18.20 13.13 -8.92
C THR A 248 17.12 12.06 -8.88
N VAL A 249 16.47 11.79 -10.02
CA VAL A 249 15.45 10.74 -10.16
C VAL A 249 15.83 9.80 -11.31
N PRO A 250 16.85 8.94 -11.12
CA PRO A 250 17.28 8.01 -12.15
C PRO A 250 16.16 7.03 -12.53
N HIS A 251 16.26 6.42 -13.71
CA HIS A 251 15.30 5.46 -14.26
C HIS A 251 13.90 6.00 -14.55
N ALA A 252 13.68 7.32 -14.45
CA ALA A 252 12.38 7.89 -14.77
C ALA A 252 12.03 7.66 -16.25
N VAL A 253 10.89 7.02 -16.50
CA VAL A 253 10.38 6.74 -17.87
C VAL A 253 9.25 7.68 -18.28
N GLY A 254 8.80 8.52 -17.37
CA GLY A 254 7.74 9.49 -17.58
C GLY A 254 7.73 10.55 -16.49
N VAL A 255 6.82 11.48 -16.64
CA VAL A 255 6.67 12.67 -15.78
C VAL A 255 5.20 12.87 -15.46
N ASN A 256 4.86 13.25 -14.23
CA ASN A 256 3.59 13.86 -13.89
C ASN A 256 3.80 15.13 -13.04
N ASN A 257 2.83 16.03 -13.06
CA ASN A 257 2.98 17.30 -12.36
C ASN A 257 2.71 17.19 -10.87
N HIS A 258 3.69 17.67 -10.06
CA HIS A 258 3.47 18.02 -8.65
C HIS A 258 2.89 19.43 -8.59
N GLN A 259 1.75 19.60 -7.90
CA GLN A 259 1.00 20.85 -7.92
C GLN A 259 0.70 21.31 -9.38
N GLY A 260 1.12 22.51 -9.74
CA GLY A 260 1.11 22.98 -11.12
C GLY A 260 -0.21 23.53 -11.63
N SER A 261 -1.15 23.93 -10.75
CA SER A 261 -2.44 24.47 -11.19
C SER A 261 -2.28 25.71 -12.10
N ARG A 262 -1.27 26.56 -11.87
CA ARG A 262 -0.95 27.68 -12.73
C ARG A 262 -0.16 27.27 -13.97
N ALA A 263 0.87 26.45 -13.77
CA ALA A 263 1.81 26.07 -14.83
C ALA A 263 1.15 25.19 -15.91
N THR A 264 0.31 24.21 -15.50
CA THR A 264 -0.38 23.31 -16.45
C THR A 264 -1.49 23.98 -17.24
N ALA A 265 -1.97 25.15 -16.79
CA ALA A 265 -2.93 25.98 -17.50
C ALA A 265 -2.25 26.96 -18.50
N ASP A 266 -0.92 27.10 -18.47
CA ASP A 266 -0.19 28.01 -19.36
C ASP A 266 0.24 27.31 -20.67
N PRO A 267 -0.34 27.71 -21.84
CA PRO A 267 -0.03 27.06 -23.10
C PRO A 267 1.42 27.22 -23.55
N ALA A 268 2.07 28.36 -23.19
CA ALA A 268 3.43 28.64 -23.61
C ALA A 268 4.44 27.77 -22.86
N LEU A 269 4.27 27.64 -21.53
CA LEU A 269 5.10 26.75 -20.73
C LEU A 269 4.91 25.28 -21.14
N MET A 270 3.67 24.84 -21.39
CA MET A 270 3.42 23.48 -21.87
C MET A 270 4.00 23.24 -23.26
N ALA A 271 3.98 24.24 -24.15
CA ALA A 271 4.63 24.15 -25.45
C ALA A 271 6.16 24.08 -25.35
N ALA A 272 6.77 24.67 -24.34
CA ALA A 272 8.20 24.57 -24.08
C ALA A 272 8.58 23.21 -23.44
N LEU A 273 7.74 22.67 -22.54
CA LEU A 273 8.02 21.42 -21.83
C LEU A 273 7.86 20.17 -22.72
N MET A 274 6.79 20.07 -23.49
CA MET A 274 6.47 18.83 -24.20
C MET A 274 7.51 18.38 -25.22
N PRO A 275 8.15 19.27 -26.04
CA PRO A 275 9.24 18.86 -26.92
C PRO A 275 10.43 18.27 -26.16
N GLU A 276 10.74 18.79 -24.97
CA GLU A 276 11.82 18.28 -24.12
C GLU A 276 11.54 16.89 -23.59
N LEU A 277 10.32 16.62 -23.16
CA LEU A 277 9.90 15.26 -22.77
C LEU A 277 9.99 14.30 -23.95
N ARG A 278 9.50 14.71 -25.12
CA ARG A 278 9.58 13.90 -26.34
C ARG A 278 11.03 13.57 -26.74
N ARG A 279 11.92 14.55 -26.69
CA ARG A 279 13.34 14.38 -27.01
C ARG A 279 14.03 13.36 -26.10
N ARG A 280 13.60 13.31 -24.85
CA ARG A 280 14.10 12.38 -23.83
C ARG A 280 13.36 11.03 -23.81
N GLY A 281 12.35 10.84 -24.65
CA GLY A 281 11.53 9.63 -24.69
C GLY A 281 10.57 9.45 -23.50
N LEU A 282 10.35 10.52 -22.72
CA LEU A 282 9.50 10.52 -21.55
C LEU A 282 8.03 10.70 -21.94
N PHE A 283 7.13 9.96 -21.29
CA PHE A 283 5.70 10.20 -21.40
C PHE A 283 5.24 11.21 -20.33
N PHE A 284 4.02 11.75 -20.49
CA PHE A 284 3.44 12.70 -19.55
C PHE A 284 2.10 12.20 -19.00
N VAL A 285 1.91 12.28 -17.68
CA VAL A 285 0.61 12.09 -17.03
C VAL A 285 0.16 13.40 -16.42
N ASP A 286 -0.97 13.92 -16.89
CA ASP A 286 -1.60 15.10 -16.31
C ASP A 286 -2.30 14.70 -15.00
N SER A 287 -1.76 15.14 -13.85
CA SER A 287 -2.33 14.91 -12.52
C SER A 287 -3.65 15.67 -12.31
N ARG A 288 -4.01 16.59 -13.23
CA ARG A 288 -5.26 17.37 -13.21
C ARG A 288 -5.52 18.04 -11.87
N THR A 289 -4.55 18.78 -11.39
CA THR A 289 -4.67 19.63 -10.20
C THR A 289 -5.57 20.84 -10.44
N LEU A 290 -5.90 21.11 -11.71
CA LEU A 290 -6.85 22.12 -12.15
C LEU A 290 -7.69 21.57 -13.32
N ALA A 291 -9.00 21.87 -13.34
CA ALA A 291 -9.89 21.41 -14.40
C ALA A 291 -9.56 22.01 -15.79
N SER A 292 -9.06 23.24 -15.81
CA SER A 292 -8.68 24.00 -17.03
C SER A 292 -7.26 23.71 -17.52
N THR A 293 -6.58 22.65 -17.06
CA THR A 293 -5.28 22.25 -17.55
C THR A 293 -5.28 22.04 -19.07
N VAL A 294 -4.22 22.52 -19.74
CA VAL A 294 -3.96 22.28 -21.17
C VAL A 294 -2.83 21.29 -21.39
N ALA A 295 -2.26 20.73 -20.32
CA ALA A 295 -1.06 19.90 -20.38
C ALA A 295 -1.28 18.63 -21.22
N TYR A 296 -2.33 17.84 -20.93
CA TYR A 296 -2.66 16.65 -21.69
C TYR A 296 -2.89 16.94 -23.18
N SER A 297 -3.71 17.95 -23.50
CA SER A 297 -4.03 18.29 -24.89
C SER A 297 -2.79 18.79 -25.65
N THR A 298 -1.90 19.52 -24.99
CA THR A 298 -0.64 19.98 -25.57
C THR A 298 0.32 18.82 -25.78
N ALA A 299 0.44 17.89 -24.82
CA ALA A 299 1.25 16.68 -24.97
C ALA A 299 0.82 15.87 -26.20
N LYS A 300 -0.47 15.61 -26.34
CA LYS A 300 -1.04 14.90 -27.50
C LYS A 300 -0.76 15.61 -28.82
N ARG A 301 -0.99 16.91 -28.86
CA ARG A 301 -0.74 17.73 -30.08
C ARG A 301 0.71 17.72 -30.50
N LEU A 302 1.66 17.69 -29.55
CA LEU A 302 3.11 17.72 -29.81
C LEU A 302 3.74 16.30 -29.89
N GLY A 303 2.91 15.25 -29.92
CA GLY A 303 3.36 13.87 -30.13
C GLY A 303 4.08 13.25 -28.91
N VAL A 304 3.81 13.73 -27.72
CA VAL A 304 4.19 13.07 -26.45
C VAL A 304 3.14 12.03 -26.09
N ARG A 305 3.57 10.81 -25.79
CA ARG A 305 2.66 9.81 -25.21
C ARG A 305 2.13 10.36 -23.89
N ALA A 306 0.83 10.42 -23.72
CA ALA A 306 0.24 11.04 -22.55
C ALA A 306 -1.05 10.37 -22.08
N ALA A 307 -1.36 10.55 -20.81
CA ALA A 307 -2.63 10.22 -20.19
C ALA A 307 -3.02 11.29 -19.17
N SER A 308 -4.20 11.17 -18.62
CA SER A 308 -4.69 11.99 -17.50
C SER A 308 -5.12 11.12 -16.35
N ARG A 309 -4.92 11.57 -15.13
CA ARG A 309 -5.49 10.97 -13.94
C ARG A 309 -7.02 10.90 -14.05
N LYS A 310 -7.57 9.76 -13.72
CA LYS A 310 -9.01 9.53 -13.65
C LYS A 310 -9.53 9.72 -12.24
N VAL A 311 -8.85 9.14 -11.25
CA VAL A 311 -9.24 9.14 -9.84
C VAL A 311 -8.11 9.63 -8.96
N PHE A 312 -8.43 10.40 -7.93
CA PHE A 312 -7.54 10.75 -6.83
C PHE A 312 -7.91 9.89 -5.63
N LEU A 313 -6.97 9.09 -5.12
CA LEU A 313 -7.30 8.07 -4.12
C LEU A 313 -7.52 8.67 -2.73
N ASP A 314 -6.71 9.63 -2.36
CA ASP A 314 -6.55 10.09 -0.98
C ASP A 314 -6.65 11.62 -0.81
N ASP A 315 -7.54 12.24 -1.57
CA ASP A 315 -7.97 13.62 -1.32
C ASP A 315 -8.59 13.76 0.08
N SER A 316 -9.28 12.72 0.53
CA SER A 316 -9.70 12.53 1.91
C SER A 316 -8.84 11.45 2.56
N GLU A 317 -8.25 11.76 3.73
CA GLU A 317 -7.24 10.92 4.37
C GLU A 317 -7.81 9.73 5.18
N ASN A 318 -9.11 9.43 5.08
CA ASN A 318 -9.68 8.28 5.79
C ASN A 318 -9.79 7.03 4.89
N ARG A 319 -9.61 5.86 5.46
CA ARG A 319 -9.60 4.57 4.77
C ARG A 319 -10.84 4.29 3.95
N GLU A 320 -12.00 4.64 4.48
CA GLU A 320 -13.28 4.41 3.81
C GLU A 320 -13.39 5.21 2.51
N ALA A 321 -12.99 6.50 2.55
CA ALA A 321 -12.97 7.33 1.35
C ALA A 321 -11.94 6.84 0.33
N ILE A 322 -10.74 6.46 0.78
CA ILE A 322 -9.69 5.90 -0.08
C ILE A 322 -10.18 4.62 -0.76
N LEU A 323 -10.82 3.71 0.00
CA LEU A 323 -11.39 2.49 -0.55
C LEU A 323 -12.47 2.77 -1.60
N GLN A 324 -13.36 3.75 -1.34
CA GLN A 324 -14.37 4.16 -2.32
C GLN A 324 -13.75 4.70 -3.61
N GLN A 325 -12.68 5.49 -3.52
CA GLN A 325 -11.96 5.99 -4.69
C GLN A 325 -11.23 4.86 -5.45
N LEU A 326 -10.66 3.90 -4.74
CA LEU A 326 -10.04 2.74 -5.37
C LEU A 326 -11.06 1.87 -6.11
N GLU A 327 -12.24 1.65 -5.53
CA GLU A 327 -13.35 0.95 -6.19
C GLU A 327 -13.89 1.74 -7.40
N LEU A 328 -13.96 3.07 -7.32
CA LEU A 328 -14.31 3.92 -8.46
C LEU A 328 -13.31 3.76 -9.61
N ALA A 329 -12.00 3.76 -9.30
CA ALA A 329 -10.96 3.55 -10.28
C ALA A 329 -11.06 2.16 -10.95
N ALA A 330 -11.36 1.12 -10.17
CA ALA A 330 -11.60 -0.23 -10.68
C ALA A 330 -12.83 -0.27 -11.60
N HIS A 331 -13.92 0.35 -11.21
CA HIS A 331 -15.14 0.46 -12.04
C HIS A 331 -14.87 1.21 -13.35
N ASP A 332 -14.11 2.30 -13.30
CA ASP A 332 -13.73 3.03 -14.51
C ASP A 332 -12.85 2.18 -15.43
N ALA A 333 -11.93 1.38 -14.87
CA ALA A 333 -11.13 0.43 -15.64
C ALA A 333 -12.00 -0.64 -16.32
N GLU A 334 -13.00 -1.17 -15.64
CA GLU A 334 -13.97 -2.13 -16.19
C GLU A 334 -14.79 -1.52 -17.34
N ARG A 335 -15.21 -0.26 -17.19
CA ARG A 335 -16.06 0.44 -18.17
C ARG A 335 -15.26 0.90 -19.40
N GLU A 336 -14.07 1.46 -19.21
CA GLU A 336 -13.31 2.15 -20.26
C GLU A 336 -12.14 1.31 -20.81
N GLY A 337 -11.84 0.15 -20.16
CA GLY A 337 -10.74 -0.74 -20.49
C GLY A 337 -9.45 -0.39 -19.75
N PHE A 338 -9.32 0.82 -19.21
CA PHE A 338 -8.26 1.21 -18.31
C PHE A 338 -8.64 2.43 -17.45
N ALA A 339 -7.99 2.57 -16.30
CA ALA A 339 -8.00 3.78 -15.48
C ALA A 339 -6.62 4.05 -14.89
N ILE A 340 -6.35 5.34 -14.57
CA ILE A 340 -5.18 5.78 -13.82
C ILE A 340 -5.67 6.41 -12.53
N ALA A 341 -5.22 5.86 -11.41
CA ALA A 341 -5.43 6.42 -10.09
C ALA A 341 -4.12 6.98 -9.53
N ILE A 342 -4.20 8.10 -8.82
CA ILE A 342 -3.06 8.72 -8.14
C ILE A 342 -3.37 8.80 -6.66
N GLY A 343 -2.41 8.46 -5.82
CA GLY A 343 -2.42 8.63 -4.37
C GLY A 343 -1.04 8.98 -3.84
N HIS A 344 -0.91 9.10 -2.52
CA HIS A 344 0.32 9.45 -1.84
C HIS A 344 0.75 8.33 -0.87
N PRO A 345 2.01 8.30 -0.42
CA PRO A 345 2.52 7.24 0.44
C PRO A 345 2.08 7.43 1.90
N ARG A 346 0.79 7.69 2.12
CA ARG A 346 0.18 7.86 3.44
C ARG A 346 -0.13 6.50 4.06
N PRO A 347 -0.04 6.37 5.40
CA PRO A 347 -0.29 5.09 6.06
C PRO A 347 -1.63 4.44 5.69
N ASP A 348 -2.70 5.23 5.61
CA ASP A 348 -4.03 4.72 5.26
C ASP A 348 -4.16 4.35 3.79
N THR A 349 -3.51 5.07 2.88
CA THR A 349 -3.44 4.72 1.46
C THR A 349 -2.70 3.39 1.28
N ILE A 350 -1.53 3.24 1.89
CA ILE A 350 -0.75 2.00 1.83
C ILE A 350 -1.54 0.84 2.42
N ALA A 351 -2.24 1.06 3.55
CA ALA A 351 -3.04 0.02 4.18
C ALA A 351 -4.22 -0.43 3.30
N VAL A 352 -4.92 0.49 2.63
CA VAL A 352 -6.00 0.16 1.69
C VAL A 352 -5.45 -0.58 0.49
N LEU A 353 -4.35 -0.11 -0.11
CA LEU A 353 -3.74 -0.79 -1.25
C LEU A 353 -3.29 -2.21 -0.89
N ALA A 354 -2.68 -2.41 0.28
CA ALA A 354 -2.26 -3.73 0.74
C ALA A 354 -3.41 -4.73 0.86
N LEU A 355 -4.58 -4.27 1.30
CA LEU A 355 -5.75 -5.12 1.51
C LEU A 355 -6.58 -5.34 0.25
N ASP A 356 -6.70 -4.31 -0.59
CA ASP A 356 -7.71 -4.31 -1.65
C ASP A 356 -7.14 -4.56 -3.05
N LEU A 357 -5.85 -4.35 -3.32
CA LEU A 357 -5.26 -4.74 -4.61
C LEU A 357 -5.37 -6.24 -4.90
N PRO A 358 -5.13 -7.17 -3.94
CA PRO A 358 -5.39 -8.59 -4.15
C PRO A 358 -6.84 -8.89 -4.53
N ARG A 359 -7.80 -8.19 -3.88
CA ARG A 359 -9.24 -8.35 -4.16
C ARG A 359 -9.61 -7.89 -5.55
N LEU A 360 -9.10 -6.73 -5.98
CA LEU A 360 -9.31 -6.23 -7.34
C LEU A 360 -8.73 -7.18 -8.38
N ALA A 361 -7.52 -7.70 -8.15
CA ALA A 361 -6.90 -8.68 -9.03
C ALA A 361 -7.73 -9.97 -9.12
N SER A 362 -8.29 -10.47 -8.01
CA SER A 362 -9.17 -11.65 -8.00
C SER A 362 -10.49 -11.42 -8.76
N ARG A 363 -10.98 -10.18 -8.82
CA ARG A 363 -12.13 -9.76 -9.63
C ARG A 363 -11.82 -9.66 -11.13
N GLY A 364 -10.55 -9.83 -11.52
CA GLY A 364 -10.11 -9.75 -12.91
C GLY A 364 -9.65 -8.36 -13.34
N ILE A 365 -9.41 -7.44 -12.41
CA ILE A 365 -8.73 -6.18 -12.68
C ILE A 365 -7.23 -6.46 -12.80
N ARG A 366 -6.65 -6.15 -13.95
CA ARG A 366 -5.22 -6.31 -14.16
C ARG A 366 -4.48 -5.05 -13.71
N LEU A 367 -3.69 -5.18 -12.65
CA LEU A 367 -2.79 -4.11 -12.24
C LEU A 367 -1.63 -4.02 -13.23
N VAL A 368 -1.33 -2.82 -13.69
CA VAL A 368 -0.33 -2.55 -14.73
C VAL A 368 0.46 -1.29 -14.42
N PHE A 369 1.63 -1.15 -15.03
CA PHE A 369 2.34 0.12 -14.98
C PHE A 369 1.64 1.19 -15.82
N VAL A 370 1.83 2.44 -15.44
CA VAL A 370 1.20 3.55 -16.17
C VAL A 370 1.68 3.64 -17.62
N SER A 371 2.90 3.20 -17.93
CA SER A 371 3.41 3.12 -19.31
C SER A 371 2.60 2.23 -20.22
N ASP A 372 1.85 1.25 -19.66
CA ASP A 372 1.02 0.29 -20.43
C ASP A 372 -0.30 0.93 -20.88
N VAL A 373 -0.66 2.07 -20.32
CA VAL A 373 -1.94 2.76 -20.59
C VAL A 373 -1.77 4.17 -21.17
N VAL A 374 -0.57 4.77 -21.14
CA VAL A 374 -0.30 6.03 -21.86
C VAL A 374 -0.25 5.80 -23.35
N ARG A 375 -0.84 6.70 -24.13
CA ARG A 375 -0.99 6.57 -25.59
C ARG A 375 -0.47 7.82 -26.30
#